data_6da00de4fa125111e8478e163914f4db
#
_entry.id   6da00de4fa125111e8478e163914f4db
#
_cell.length_a   1.000
_cell.length_b   1.000
_cell.length_c   1.000
_cell.angle_alpha   90.00
_cell.angle_beta   90.00
_cell.angle_gamma   90.00
#
_symmetry.space_group_name_H-M   'P 1'
#
loop_
_entity.id
_entity.type
_entity.pdbx_description
1 polymer ?
#
loop_
_entity_poly.entity_id
_entity_poly.type
_entity_poly.pdbx_seq_one_letter_code
_entity_poly.pdbx_strand_id
1 'polypeptide(L)'
;AVKAPRGLTHARKLRDPDEWGRRIGDGLDALGDAAGFLLFQLPPDFERNDERLARALEAMPRGVPVAVELRHPSWDDEAVYGLLESRGTASCVMSGAHLPCVLRATAETVYVRLHGPDHEHLYAGSYSDDDLHWWAARITEWRDGGHSVVAYFNNDGEGHAVRNARRLKGILGL
;
A
#
# COMPACT_ATOMS: atom_id res chain seq x y z
N ALA A 1 4.53 -6.58 6.71
CA ALA A 1 5.03 -5.86 5.52
C ALA A 1 6.36 -5.16 5.83
N VAL A 2 7.26 -5.14 4.88
CA VAL A 2 8.53 -4.42 4.93
C VAL A 2 8.43 -3.18 4.06
N LYS A 3 8.78 -2.02 4.60
CA LYS A 3 8.78 -0.79 3.82
C LYS A 3 10.14 -0.61 3.11
N ALA A 4 10.10 -0.36 1.82
CA ALA A 4 11.31 -0.07 1.06
C ALA A 4 12.06 1.15 1.62
N PRO A 5 13.40 1.13 1.62
CA PRO A 5 14.21 2.21 2.18
C PRO A 5 13.90 3.58 1.56
N ARG A 6 13.83 4.62 2.39
CA ARG A 6 13.63 6.01 1.92
C ARG A 6 14.70 6.47 0.94
N GLY A 7 15.90 5.89 1.00
CA GLY A 7 16.96 6.13 0.03
C GLY A 7 16.52 5.82 -1.40
N LEU A 8 15.83 4.71 -1.63
CA LEU A 8 15.28 4.33 -2.93
C LEU A 8 14.04 5.18 -3.28
N THR A 9 13.05 5.18 -2.40
CA THR A 9 11.71 5.71 -2.72
C THR A 9 11.64 7.23 -2.69
N HIS A 10 12.28 7.90 -1.73
CA HIS A 10 12.21 9.35 -1.54
C HIS A 10 13.44 10.07 -2.12
N ALA A 11 14.64 9.71 -1.66
CA ALA A 11 15.84 10.45 -2.06
C ALA A 11 16.19 10.24 -3.55
N ARG A 12 16.13 9.00 -4.01
CA ARG A 12 16.44 8.65 -5.40
C ARG A 12 15.24 8.63 -6.33
N LYS A 13 14.00 8.66 -5.80
CA LYS A 13 12.78 8.59 -6.60
C LYS A 13 12.87 7.48 -7.65
N LEU A 14 13.20 6.27 -7.19
CA LEU A 14 13.34 5.01 -7.91
C LEU A 14 14.49 4.98 -8.95
N ARG A 15 15.47 5.88 -8.88
CA ARG A 15 16.67 5.79 -9.72
C ARG A 15 17.63 4.74 -9.19
N ASP A 16 18.37 4.10 -10.11
CA ASP A 16 19.40 3.10 -9.81
C ASP A 16 18.92 2.02 -8.81
N PRO A 17 17.87 1.25 -9.14
CA PRO A 17 17.22 0.35 -8.18
C PRO A 17 17.98 -0.96 -7.94
N ASP A 18 18.95 -1.33 -8.78
CA ASP A 18 19.56 -2.66 -8.80
C ASP A 18 20.29 -2.99 -7.47
N GLU A 19 21.08 -2.05 -6.95
CA GLU A 19 21.74 -2.24 -5.65
C GLU A 19 20.73 -2.33 -4.50
N TRP A 20 19.65 -1.53 -4.57
CA TRP A 20 18.60 -1.58 -3.58
C TRP A 20 17.83 -2.89 -3.62
N GLY A 21 17.56 -3.43 -4.81
CA GLY A 21 16.92 -4.73 -5.00
C GLY A 21 17.70 -5.84 -4.32
N ARG A 22 19.03 -5.87 -4.52
CA ARG A 22 19.90 -6.85 -3.85
C ARG A 22 19.87 -6.71 -2.33
N ARG A 23 20.04 -5.49 -1.79
CA ARG A 23 20.01 -5.25 -0.32
C ARG A 23 18.65 -5.56 0.30
N ILE A 24 17.55 -5.28 -0.42
CA ILE A 24 16.21 -5.65 0.01
C ILE A 24 16.06 -7.18 0.01
N GLY A 25 16.59 -7.85 -1.03
CA GLY A 25 16.62 -9.32 -1.11
C GLY A 25 17.30 -9.96 0.08
N ASP A 26 18.52 -9.54 0.38
CA ASP A 26 19.28 -10.03 1.54
C ASP A 26 18.50 -9.85 2.87
N GLY A 27 17.79 -8.71 3.01
CA GLY A 27 16.96 -8.44 4.19
C GLY A 27 15.70 -9.31 4.25
N LEU A 28 15.05 -9.57 3.12
CA LEU A 28 13.86 -10.41 3.05
C LEU A 28 14.22 -11.89 3.27
N ASP A 29 15.34 -12.35 2.73
CA ASP A 29 15.87 -13.71 2.95
C ASP A 29 16.15 -13.95 4.44
N ALA A 30 16.67 -12.94 5.14
CA ALA A 30 16.89 -13.03 6.59
C ALA A 30 15.58 -13.10 7.40
N LEU A 31 14.46 -12.63 6.87
CA LEU A 31 13.14 -12.74 7.48
C LEU A 31 12.46 -14.10 7.18
N GLY A 32 12.90 -14.79 6.13
CA GLY A 32 12.31 -16.08 5.71
C GLY A 32 10.78 -15.99 5.57
N ASP A 33 10.07 -16.97 6.12
CA ASP A 33 8.60 -17.06 6.05
C ASP A 33 7.84 -15.88 6.72
N ALA A 34 8.53 -15.08 7.53
CA ALA A 34 7.97 -13.86 8.10
C ALA A 34 7.93 -12.69 7.10
N ALA A 35 8.60 -12.81 5.95
CA ALA A 35 8.58 -11.83 4.89
C ALA A 35 7.21 -11.83 4.20
N GLY A 36 6.44 -10.77 4.42
CA GLY A 36 5.18 -10.53 3.71
C GLY A 36 5.38 -9.52 2.56
N PHE A 37 4.51 -8.52 2.47
CA PHE A 37 4.60 -7.50 1.43
C PHE A 37 5.83 -6.60 1.54
N LEU A 38 6.43 -6.27 0.40
CA LEU A 38 7.33 -5.14 0.24
C LEU A 38 6.52 -3.90 -0.18
N LEU A 39 6.51 -2.86 0.64
CA LEU A 39 5.78 -1.63 0.37
C LEU A 39 6.69 -0.54 -0.21
N PHE A 40 6.41 -0.10 -1.43
CA PHE A 40 6.97 1.11 -2.02
C PHE A 40 6.05 2.29 -1.73
N GLN A 41 6.35 3.08 -0.72
CA GLN A 41 5.66 4.35 -0.52
C GLN A 41 6.42 5.44 -1.28
N LEU A 42 5.82 6.00 -2.32
CA LEU A 42 6.38 7.11 -3.07
C LEU A 42 6.00 8.46 -2.42
N PRO A 43 6.89 9.44 -2.42
CA PRO A 43 6.60 10.74 -1.81
C PRO A 43 5.63 11.56 -2.67
N PRO A 44 4.89 12.51 -2.06
CA PRO A 44 3.88 13.31 -2.76
C PRO A 44 4.48 14.27 -3.79
N ASP A 45 5.77 14.54 -3.76
CA ASP A 45 6.51 15.37 -4.73
C ASP A 45 7.17 14.54 -5.85
N PHE A 46 6.82 13.27 -5.98
CA PHE A 46 7.32 12.41 -7.06
C PHE A 46 6.24 12.25 -8.13
N GLU A 47 6.34 13.06 -9.17
CA GLU A 47 5.50 12.97 -10.37
C GLU A 47 5.70 11.64 -11.12
N ARG A 48 4.69 11.25 -11.87
CA ARG A 48 4.67 10.02 -12.65
C ARG A 48 5.91 9.83 -13.51
N ASN A 49 6.47 8.65 -13.43
CA ASN A 49 7.55 8.18 -14.30
C ASN A 49 7.47 6.65 -14.43
N ASP A 50 6.76 6.19 -15.44
CA ASP A 50 6.45 4.78 -15.65
C ASP A 50 7.70 3.93 -15.85
N GLU A 51 8.70 4.46 -16.55
CA GLU A 51 9.98 3.76 -16.79
C GLU A 51 10.70 3.48 -15.46
N ARG A 52 10.79 4.48 -14.56
CA ARG A 52 11.43 4.28 -13.25
C ARG A 52 10.65 3.30 -12.39
N LEU A 53 9.31 3.39 -12.41
CA LEU A 53 8.47 2.47 -11.66
C LEU A 53 8.67 1.04 -12.17
N ALA A 54 8.57 0.83 -13.50
CA ALA A 54 8.77 -0.47 -14.12
C ALA A 54 10.13 -1.07 -13.78
N ARG A 55 11.21 -0.28 -13.95
CA ARG A 55 12.56 -0.72 -13.65
C ARG A 55 12.79 -1.03 -12.18
N ALA A 56 12.19 -0.23 -11.27
CA ALA A 56 12.29 -0.48 -9.85
C ALA A 56 11.59 -1.78 -9.45
N LEU A 57 10.43 -2.06 -10.01
CA LEU A 57 9.71 -3.32 -9.78
C LEU A 57 10.47 -4.53 -10.34
N GLU A 58 11.10 -4.40 -11.50
CA GLU A 58 11.93 -5.45 -12.12
C GLU A 58 13.18 -5.80 -11.29
N ALA A 59 13.75 -4.80 -10.61
CA ALA A 59 14.94 -4.99 -9.77
C ALA A 59 14.62 -5.68 -8.42
N MET A 60 13.35 -5.85 -8.05
CA MET A 60 12.99 -6.46 -6.77
C MET A 60 13.10 -7.99 -6.82
N PRO A 61 13.33 -8.64 -5.66
CA PRO A 61 13.36 -10.10 -5.56
C PRO A 61 12.08 -10.73 -6.08
N ARG A 62 12.21 -11.80 -6.84
CA ARG A 62 11.05 -12.56 -7.34
C ARG A 62 10.34 -13.29 -6.21
N GLY A 63 9.03 -13.44 -6.33
CA GLY A 63 8.20 -14.18 -5.36
C GLY A 63 7.80 -13.36 -4.12
N VAL A 64 8.30 -12.14 -3.96
CA VAL A 64 7.86 -11.24 -2.90
C VAL A 64 6.72 -10.37 -3.42
N PRO A 65 5.53 -10.39 -2.77
CA PRO A 65 4.44 -9.53 -3.18
C PRO A 65 4.78 -8.06 -2.91
N VAL A 66 4.59 -7.22 -3.92
CA VAL A 66 4.89 -5.78 -3.86
C VAL A 66 3.60 -4.97 -3.85
N ALA A 67 3.54 -3.98 -2.97
CA ALA A 67 2.52 -2.94 -2.98
C ALA A 67 3.16 -1.57 -3.24
N VAL A 68 2.51 -0.73 -4.04
CA VAL A 68 2.99 0.62 -4.34
C VAL A 68 1.98 1.66 -3.88
N GLU A 69 2.38 2.54 -2.99
CA GLU A 69 1.59 3.65 -2.50
C GLU A 69 1.94 4.91 -3.30
N LEU A 70 1.04 5.29 -4.19
CA LEU A 70 1.17 6.39 -5.14
C LEU A 70 0.51 7.65 -4.59
N ARG A 71 1.29 8.64 -4.12
CA ARG A 71 0.77 9.82 -3.41
C ARG A 71 0.59 11.05 -4.29
N HIS A 72 1.32 11.16 -5.40
CA HIS A 72 1.17 12.30 -6.31
C HIS A 72 0.02 12.05 -7.28
N PRO A 73 -0.86 13.03 -7.56
CA PRO A 73 -2.04 12.84 -8.42
C PRO A 73 -1.74 12.36 -9.84
N SER A 74 -0.57 12.69 -10.39
CA SER A 74 -0.18 12.27 -11.75
C SER A 74 -0.05 10.75 -11.92
N TRP A 75 -0.03 9.99 -10.85
CA TRP A 75 -0.01 8.53 -10.90
C TRP A 75 -1.40 7.90 -11.08
N ASP A 76 -2.49 8.67 -10.90
CA ASP A 76 -3.86 8.21 -11.11
C ASP A 76 -4.18 8.17 -12.61
N ASP A 77 -3.77 7.08 -13.26
CA ASP A 77 -3.87 6.90 -14.71
C ASP A 77 -3.95 5.41 -15.06
N GLU A 78 -4.79 5.08 -16.04
CA GLU A 78 -5.03 3.70 -16.49
C GLU A 78 -3.75 2.98 -16.94
N ALA A 79 -2.80 3.68 -17.56
CA ALA A 79 -1.55 3.07 -17.99
C ALA A 79 -0.68 2.66 -16.81
N VAL A 80 -0.74 3.42 -15.69
CA VAL A 80 -0.04 3.06 -14.44
C VAL A 80 -0.67 1.82 -13.82
N TYR A 81 -2.00 1.76 -13.76
CA TYR A 81 -2.69 0.57 -13.23
C TYR A 81 -2.43 -0.65 -14.10
N GLY A 82 -2.48 -0.51 -15.43
CA GLY A 82 -2.12 -1.60 -16.36
C GLY A 82 -0.67 -2.09 -16.18
N LEU A 83 0.27 -1.17 -15.91
CA LEU A 83 1.65 -1.53 -15.57
C LEU A 83 1.72 -2.36 -14.28
N LEU A 84 1.01 -1.98 -13.23
CA LEU A 84 0.97 -2.71 -11.97
C LEU A 84 0.31 -4.08 -12.15
N GLU A 85 -0.83 -4.15 -12.83
CA GLU A 85 -1.56 -5.38 -13.16
C GLU A 85 -0.69 -6.38 -13.92
N SER A 86 0.04 -5.92 -14.95
CA SER A 86 0.93 -6.78 -15.74
C SER A 86 2.06 -7.43 -14.94
N ARG A 87 2.33 -6.92 -13.74
CA ARG A 87 3.36 -7.40 -12.82
C ARG A 87 2.81 -8.05 -11.55
N GLY A 88 1.49 -8.16 -11.42
CA GLY A 88 0.86 -8.65 -10.19
C GLY A 88 1.20 -7.79 -8.97
N THR A 89 1.46 -6.49 -9.18
CA THR A 89 1.81 -5.53 -8.13
C THR A 89 0.56 -4.83 -7.62
N ALA A 90 0.36 -4.80 -6.31
CA ALA A 90 -0.79 -4.14 -5.71
C ALA A 90 -0.65 -2.61 -5.75
N SER A 91 -1.61 -1.89 -6.34
CA SER A 91 -1.81 -0.49 -6.04
C SER A 91 -2.34 -0.37 -4.62
N CYS A 92 -1.70 0.45 -3.79
CA CYS A 92 -2.16 0.65 -2.43
C CYS A 92 -3.41 1.53 -2.41
N VAL A 93 -4.52 0.97 -1.94
CA VAL A 93 -5.73 1.74 -1.64
C VAL A 93 -5.51 2.50 -0.34
N MET A 94 -5.65 3.82 -0.37
CA MET A 94 -5.36 4.68 0.77
C MET A 94 -6.58 5.44 1.26
N SER A 95 -6.62 5.71 2.56
CA SER A 95 -7.52 6.69 3.17
C SER A 95 -6.70 7.59 4.09
N GLY A 96 -6.90 8.89 4.02
CA GLY A 96 -6.22 9.87 4.86
C GLY A 96 -6.21 11.27 4.24
N ALA A 97 -5.88 12.28 5.04
CA ALA A 97 -5.83 13.67 4.59
C ALA A 97 -4.96 13.84 3.34
N HIS A 98 -5.52 14.48 2.32
CA HIS A 98 -4.85 14.82 1.07
C HIS A 98 -4.27 13.62 0.28
N LEU A 99 -4.69 12.39 0.59
CA LEU A 99 -4.30 11.20 -0.16
C LEU A 99 -5.39 10.82 -1.18
N PRO A 100 -5.01 10.36 -2.37
CA PRO A 100 -5.97 9.82 -3.32
C PRO A 100 -6.54 8.49 -2.79
N CYS A 101 -7.86 8.35 -2.76
CA CYS A 101 -8.54 7.11 -2.41
C CYS A 101 -9.07 6.44 -3.69
N VAL A 102 -8.24 5.65 -4.35
CA VAL A 102 -8.60 4.93 -5.56
C VAL A 102 -8.87 3.46 -5.22
N LEU A 103 -10.13 3.03 -5.37
CA LEU A 103 -10.60 1.70 -5.00
C LEU A 103 -10.36 0.69 -6.13
N ARG A 104 -9.11 0.47 -6.52
CA ARG A 104 -8.75 -0.43 -7.63
C ARG A 104 -7.87 -1.58 -7.16
N ALA A 105 -8.28 -2.80 -7.50
CA ALA A 105 -7.47 -3.99 -7.33
C ALA A 105 -6.60 -4.18 -8.59
N THR A 106 -5.28 -4.20 -8.45
CA THR A 106 -4.31 -4.44 -9.53
C THR A 106 -3.51 -5.74 -9.35
N ALA A 107 -3.83 -6.51 -8.30
CA ALA A 107 -3.18 -7.77 -7.97
C ALA A 107 -4.17 -8.73 -7.31
N GLU A 108 -3.75 -9.97 -7.09
CA GLU A 108 -4.53 -10.98 -6.36
C GLU A 108 -4.86 -10.51 -4.92
N THR A 109 -3.96 -9.76 -4.30
CA THR A 109 -4.19 -9.18 -2.98
C THR A 109 -4.39 -7.67 -3.08
N VAL A 110 -5.49 -7.16 -2.56
CA VAL A 110 -5.73 -5.73 -2.36
C VAL A 110 -5.02 -5.28 -1.08
N TYR A 111 -4.16 -4.28 -1.22
CA TYR A 111 -3.37 -3.72 -0.13
C TYR A 111 -3.95 -2.39 0.31
N VAL A 112 -4.51 -2.33 1.53
CA VAL A 112 -5.21 -1.14 2.06
C VAL A 112 -4.39 -0.48 3.16
N ARG A 113 -4.31 0.85 3.16
CA ARG A 113 -3.71 1.63 4.24
C ARG A 113 -4.63 2.74 4.71
N LEU A 114 -5.01 2.67 5.98
CA LEU A 114 -5.94 3.58 6.63
C LEU A 114 -5.15 4.54 7.53
N HIS A 115 -4.93 5.76 7.02
CA HIS A 115 -4.07 6.76 7.64
C HIS A 115 -4.82 7.74 8.57
N GLY A 116 -6.05 7.44 8.91
CA GLY A 116 -6.91 8.27 9.75
C GLY A 116 -8.00 8.99 8.97
N PRO A 117 -9.15 9.21 9.61
CA PRO A 117 -10.31 9.86 8.99
C PRO A 117 -10.25 11.39 9.01
N ASP A 118 -9.29 11.98 9.72
CA ASP A 118 -9.15 13.44 9.77
C ASP A 118 -8.83 13.98 8.36
N HIS A 119 -9.52 15.02 7.94
CA HIS A 119 -9.39 15.59 6.60
C HIS A 119 -8.23 16.58 6.45
N GLU A 120 -7.70 17.07 7.57
CA GLU A 120 -6.63 18.07 7.60
C GLU A 120 -5.30 17.47 8.04
N HIS A 121 -5.33 16.49 8.94
CA HIS A 121 -4.14 15.93 9.57
C HIS A 121 -3.98 14.44 9.27
N LEU A 122 -2.96 14.13 8.49
CA LEU A 122 -2.61 12.73 8.19
C LEU A 122 -2.22 11.98 9.46
N TYR A 123 -2.65 10.73 9.57
CA TYR A 123 -2.46 9.85 10.73
C TYR A 123 -3.26 10.21 11.99
N ALA A 124 -4.18 11.17 11.90
CA ALA A 124 -5.00 11.63 13.01
C ALA A 124 -6.42 11.04 13.00
N GLY A 125 -7.04 11.06 14.19
CA GLY A 125 -8.43 10.68 14.40
C GLY A 125 -8.68 9.18 14.51
N SER A 126 -9.89 8.85 14.94
CA SER A 126 -10.41 7.48 15.02
C SER A 126 -11.52 7.30 14.01
N TYR A 127 -11.45 6.27 13.18
CA TYR A 127 -12.55 5.92 12.28
C TYR A 127 -13.83 5.67 13.06
N SER A 128 -14.94 6.26 12.62
CA SER A 128 -16.26 6.00 13.16
C SER A 128 -16.75 4.59 12.80
N ASP A 129 -17.82 4.15 13.45
CA ASP A 129 -18.46 2.87 13.08
C ASP A 129 -18.98 2.91 11.64
N ASP A 130 -19.51 4.04 11.18
CA ASP A 130 -19.98 4.19 9.80
C ASP A 130 -18.82 4.07 8.80
N ASP A 131 -17.68 4.69 9.07
CA ASP A 131 -16.48 4.54 8.26
C ASP A 131 -16.03 3.08 8.20
N LEU A 132 -16.00 2.40 9.34
CA LEU A 132 -15.56 1.01 9.41
C LEU A 132 -16.55 0.06 8.72
N HIS A 133 -17.86 0.32 8.76
CA HIS A 133 -18.84 -0.43 7.98
C HIS A 133 -18.69 -0.19 6.48
N TRP A 134 -18.40 1.05 6.08
CA TRP A 134 -18.11 1.36 4.68
C TRP A 134 -16.88 0.61 4.17
N TRP A 135 -15.79 0.58 4.95
CA TRP A 135 -14.59 -0.19 4.62
C TRP A 135 -14.84 -1.70 4.63
N ALA A 136 -15.64 -2.20 5.58
CA ALA A 136 -16.02 -3.61 5.62
C ALA A 136 -16.77 -4.02 4.36
N ALA A 137 -17.70 -3.20 3.86
CA ALA A 137 -18.40 -3.44 2.61
C ALA A 137 -17.43 -3.54 1.41
N ARG A 138 -16.48 -2.60 1.28
CA ARG A 138 -15.45 -2.64 0.21
C ARG A 138 -14.57 -3.89 0.30
N ILE A 139 -14.14 -4.25 1.50
CA ILE A 139 -13.37 -5.48 1.74
C ILE A 139 -14.16 -6.72 1.34
N THR A 140 -15.44 -6.76 1.67
CA THR A 140 -16.34 -7.87 1.29
C THR A 140 -16.47 -7.96 -0.23
N GLU A 141 -16.71 -6.84 -0.92
CA GLU A 141 -16.78 -6.80 -2.38
C GLU A 141 -15.51 -7.36 -3.05
N TRP A 142 -14.33 -6.98 -2.57
CA TRP A 142 -13.07 -7.52 -3.11
C TRP A 142 -12.93 -9.02 -2.84
N ARG A 143 -13.30 -9.49 -1.65
CA ARG A 143 -13.26 -10.92 -1.30
C ARG A 143 -14.24 -11.73 -2.15
N ASP A 144 -15.45 -11.22 -2.37
CA ASP A 144 -16.44 -11.86 -3.23
C ASP A 144 -15.98 -11.87 -4.69
N GLY A 145 -15.19 -10.88 -5.11
CA GLY A 145 -14.48 -10.84 -6.38
C GLY A 145 -13.26 -11.76 -6.50
N GLY A 146 -12.95 -12.54 -5.45
CA GLY A 146 -11.84 -13.51 -5.44
C GLY A 146 -10.51 -12.96 -4.97
N HIS A 147 -10.45 -11.71 -4.49
CA HIS A 147 -9.21 -11.12 -3.97
C HIS A 147 -8.97 -11.45 -2.49
N SER A 148 -7.73 -11.65 -2.12
CA SER A 148 -7.30 -11.51 -0.73
C SER A 148 -7.21 -10.03 -0.36
N VAL A 149 -7.42 -9.68 0.92
CA VAL A 149 -7.29 -8.29 1.37
C VAL A 149 -6.42 -8.21 2.62
N VAL A 150 -5.45 -7.30 2.61
CA VAL A 150 -4.69 -6.93 3.80
C VAL A 150 -4.91 -5.44 4.09
N ALA A 151 -5.23 -5.11 5.33
CA ALA A 151 -5.50 -3.74 5.74
C ALA A 151 -4.63 -3.33 6.93
N TYR A 152 -3.96 -2.20 6.80
CA TYR A 152 -3.08 -1.63 7.82
C TYR A 152 -3.62 -0.29 8.29
N PHE A 153 -3.84 -0.15 9.59
CA PHE A 153 -4.19 1.10 10.21
C PHE A 153 -2.91 1.84 10.63
N ASN A 154 -2.82 3.12 10.29
CA ASN A 154 -1.65 3.97 10.58
C ASN A 154 -2.03 5.24 11.38
N ASN A 155 -3.23 5.30 11.93
CA ASN A 155 -3.71 6.35 12.83
C ASN A 155 -3.34 6.00 14.29
N ASP A 156 -2.04 5.97 14.58
CA ASP A 156 -1.50 5.38 15.82
C ASP A 156 -1.76 6.22 17.08
N GLY A 157 -2.09 7.50 16.92
CA GLY A 157 -2.39 8.39 18.04
C GLY A 157 -3.40 7.76 19.02
N GLU A 158 -3.15 7.84 20.32
CA GLU A 158 -4.03 7.33 21.37
C GLU A 158 -4.41 5.84 21.23
N GLY A 159 -3.72 5.07 20.40
CA GLY A 159 -4.02 3.66 20.13
C GLY A 159 -5.25 3.44 19.25
N HIS A 160 -5.66 4.44 18.48
CA HIS A 160 -6.80 4.34 17.57
C HIS A 160 -6.63 3.21 16.54
N ALA A 161 -5.46 3.07 15.96
CA ALA A 161 -5.17 2.04 14.96
C ALA A 161 -5.55 0.63 15.45
N VAL A 162 -5.16 0.27 16.66
CA VAL A 162 -5.45 -1.05 17.24
C VAL A 162 -6.95 -1.23 17.50
N ARG A 163 -7.62 -0.19 18.03
CA ARG A 163 -9.07 -0.25 18.30
C ARG A 163 -9.86 -0.36 16.99
N ASN A 164 -9.53 0.46 16.00
CA ASN A 164 -10.19 0.43 14.70
C ASN A 164 -9.96 -0.91 13.97
N ALA A 165 -8.75 -1.45 14.00
CA ALA A 165 -8.46 -2.76 13.41
C ALA A 165 -9.28 -3.89 14.07
N ARG A 166 -9.36 -3.92 15.41
CA ARG A 166 -10.19 -4.89 16.13
C ARG A 166 -11.67 -4.74 15.79
N ARG A 167 -12.16 -3.49 15.72
CA ARG A 167 -13.55 -3.21 15.40
C ARG A 167 -13.89 -3.65 13.97
N LEU A 168 -13.03 -3.33 13.00
CA LEU A 168 -13.20 -3.76 11.61
C LEU A 168 -13.23 -5.30 11.50
N LYS A 169 -12.32 -5.99 12.19
CA LYS A 169 -12.34 -7.46 12.24
C LYS A 169 -13.66 -7.99 12.78
N GLY A 170 -14.19 -7.42 13.86
CA GLY A 170 -15.48 -7.80 14.41
C GLY A 170 -16.66 -7.59 13.45
N ILE A 171 -16.65 -6.48 12.68
CA ILE A 171 -17.66 -6.21 11.65
C ILE A 171 -17.59 -7.27 10.52
N LEU A 172 -16.39 -7.70 10.15
CA LEU A 172 -16.15 -8.70 9.10
C LEU A 172 -16.34 -10.15 9.58
N GLY A 173 -16.61 -10.38 10.87
CA GLY A 173 -16.76 -11.72 11.44
C GLY A 173 -15.46 -12.51 11.55
N LEU A 174 -14.30 -11.83 11.76
CA LEU A 174 -12.95 -12.40 11.79
C LEU A 174 -12.37 -12.40 13.22
#